data_41f760f356eafea16618d3dfb08e3251
#
_entry.id   41f760f356eafea16618d3dfb08e3251
#
_cell.length_a   1.000
_cell.length_b   1.000
_cell.length_c   1.000
_cell.angle_alpha   90.00
_cell.angle_beta   90.00
_cell.angle_gamma   90.00
#
_symmetry.space_group_name_H-M   'P 1'
#
loop_
_entity.id
_entity.type
_entity.pdbx_description
1 polymer ?
#
loop_
_entity_poly.entity_id
_entity_poly.type
_entity_poly.pdbx_seq_one_letter_code
_entity_poly.pdbx_strand_id
1 'polypeptide(L)'
;RTGLEWVRQGITVFWRQPMALAALFFMTMAAMSLATMLPLIGPAVALSLLPSATLAMMVAAAEASQGRTPTPALLLVAFRTGRQRLQAMMTLGAFYALGFLAVMALSALIDGGQFARVYLGGAPLTREVAEAGDFQAAMWLSLFLYVPLSLLFWHAPGLVHWHNVAPVKALFFSIVACWRNFGAFAVYGLSWMGVFLGAGLAMSLLVTLLAVVG
;
A
#
# COMPACT_ATOMS: atom_id res chain seq x y z
N ARG A 1 14.29 -8.30 -17.71
CA ARG A 1 12.83 -8.44 -17.61
C ARG A 1 12.26 -7.07 -17.33
N THR A 2 11.25 -6.66 -18.06
CA THR A 2 10.72 -5.30 -18.03
C THR A 2 9.62 -5.16 -16.97
N GLY A 3 9.38 -3.95 -16.44
CA GLY A 3 8.26 -3.68 -15.52
C GLY A 3 6.90 -4.04 -16.12
N LEU A 4 6.75 -4.02 -17.46
CA LEU A 4 5.54 -4.48 -18.16
C LEU A 4 5.28 -5.97 -17.95
N GLU A 5 6.31 -6.80 -17.91
CA GLU A 5 6.15 -8.25 -17.62
C GLU A 5 5.62 -8.46 -16.20
N TRP A 6 6.01 -7.63 -15.23
CA TRP A 6 5.49 -7.70 -13.87
C TRP A 6 3.99 -7.40 -13.84
N VAL A 7 3.54 -6.37 -14.57
CA VAL A 7 2.10 -6.06 -14.69
C VAL A 7 1.36 -7.23 -15.33
N ARG A 8 1.86 -7.77 -16.44
CA ARG A 8 1.25 -8.91 -17.13
C ARG A 8 1.16 -10.14 -16.22
N GLN A 9 2.23 -10.44 -15.48
CA GLN A 9 2.24 -11.55 -14.52
C GLN A 9 1.24 -11.33 -13.39
N GLY A 10 1.17 -10.11 -12.84
CA GLY A 10 0.19 -9.77 -11.80
C GLY A 10 -1.25 -9.95 -12.26
N ILE A 11 -1.58 -9.47 -13.46
CA ILE A 11 -2.90 -9.67 -14.08
C ILE A 11 -3.17 -11.17 -14.28
N THR A 12 -2.21 -11.93 -14.81
CA THR A 12 -2.35 -13.37 -15.01
C THR A 12 -2.60 -14.12 -13.69
N VAL A 13 -1.86 -13.79 -12.63
CA VAL A 13 -2.03 -14.39 -11.30
C VAL A 13 -3.40 -14.04 -10.72
N PHE A 14 -3.84 -12.80 -10.86
CA PHE A 14 -5.16 -12.38 -10.41
C PHE A 14 -6.27 -13.22 -11.08
N TRP A 15 -6.23 -13.39 -12.40
CA TRP A 15 -7.24 -14.15 -13.13
C TRP A 15 -7.24 -15.66 -12.86
N ARG A 16 -6.20 -16.20 -12.22
CA ARG A 16 -6.22 -17.61 -11.75
C ARG A 16 -7.16 -17.83 -10.57
N GLN A 17 -7.25 -16.85 -9.66
CA GLN A 17 -8.04 -16.93 -8.42
C GLN A 17 -8.69 -15.57 -8.08
N PRO A 18 -9.50 -14.99 -9.01
CA PRO A 18 -9.95 -13.61 -8.88
C PRO A 18 -10.84 -13.39 -7.66
N MET A 19 -11.77 -14.31 -7.38
CA MET A 19 -12.68 -14.19 -6.24
C MET A 19 -11.95 -14.29 -4.91
N ALA A 20 -11.00 -15.23 -4.79
CA ALA A 20 -10.25 -15.41 -3.54
C ALA A 20 -9.33 -14.21 -3.27
N LEU A 21 -8.61 -13.73 -4.28
CA LEU A 21 -7.72 -12.56 -4.14
C LEU A 21 -8.51 -11.27 -3.86
N ALA A 22 -9.64 -11.06 -4.56
CA ALA A 22 -10.52 -9.92 -4.30
C ALA A 22 -11.12 -9.97 -2.88
N ALA A 23 -11.62 -11.15 -2.47
CA ALA A 23 -12.16 -11.33 -1.11
C ALA A 23 -11.10 -11.01 -0.04
N LEU A 24 -9.87 -11.54 -0.18
CA LEU A 24 -8.78 -11.24 0.75
C LEU A 24 -8.41 -9.76 0.77
N PHE A 25 -8.41 -9.10 -0.38
CA PHE A 25 -8.17 -7.66 -0.46
C PHE A 25 -9.23 -6.88 0.33
N PHE A 26 -10.51 -7.15 0.10
CA PHE A 26 -11.58 -6.47 0.82
C PHE A 26 -11.60 -6.80 2.31
N MET A 27 -11.30 -8.05 2.69
CA MET A 27 -11.13 -8.42 4.11
C MET A 27 -9.97 -7.66 4.75
N THR A 28 -8.84 -7.50 4.04
CA THR A 28 -7.70 -6.70 4.50
C THR A 28 -8.13 -5.24 4.69
N MET A 29 -8.83 -4.65 3.71
CA MET A 29 -9.34 -3.29 3.81
C MET A 29 -10.29 -3.12 5.00
N ALA A 30 -11.22 -4.06 5.20
CA ALA A 30 -12.13 -4.05 6.33
C ALA A 30 -11.39 -4.12 7.68
N ALA A 31 -10.40 -5.01 7.80
CA ALA A 31 -9.59 -5.13 9.01
C ALA A 31 -8.80 -3.84 9.31
N MET A 32 -8.21 -3.23 8.27
CA MET A 32 -7.50 -1.95 8.39
C MET A 32 -8.46 -0.82 8.80
N SER A 33 -9.66 -0.76 8.20
CA SER A 33 -10.69 0.23 8.57
C SER A 33 -11.16 0.07 10.01
N LEU A 34 -11.36 -1.17 10.47
CA LEU A 34 -11.70 -1.44 11.87
C LEU A 34 -10.57 -1.02 12.81
N ALA A 35 -9.32 -1.25 12.43
CA ALA A 35 -8.18 -0.80 13.22
C ALA A 35 -8.14 0.73 13.37
N THR A 36 -8.50 1.49 12.33
CA THR A 36 -8.55 2.96 12.42
C THR A 36 -9.64 3.49 13.37
N MET A 37 -10.67 2.68 13.65
CA MET A 37 -11.76 3.07 14.58
C MET A 37 -11.36 3.04 16.05
N LEU A 38 -10.20 2.50 16.40
CA LEU A 38 -9.71 2.52 17.79
C LEU A 38 -9.48 3.95 18.25
N PRO A 39 -10.10 4.38 19.39
CA PRO A 39 -9.92 5.75 19.87
C PRO A 39 -8.45 6.07 20.13
N LEU A 40 -8.02 7.27 19.75
CA LEU A 40 -6.68 7.85 19.95
C LEU A 40 -5.55 7.16 19.18
N ILE A 41 -5.53 5.84 19.10
CA ILE A 41 -4.40 5.06 18.55
C ILE A 41 -4.70 4.40 17.20
N GLY A 42 -5.94 4.47 16.74
CA GLY A 42 -6.41 3.75 15.53
C GLY A 42 -5.53 3.93 14.31
N PRO A 43 -5.25 5.16 13.87
CA PRO A 43 -4.37 5.40 12.73
C PRO A 43 -2.96 4.81 12.90
N ALA A 44 -2.37 4.93 14.09
CA ALA A 44 -1.04 4.38 14.36
C ALA A 44 -1.05 2.83 14.34
N VAL A 45 -2.09 2.21 14.89
CA VAL A 45 -2.27 0.75 14.84
C VAL A 45 -2.45 0.29 13.38
N ALA A 46 -3.34 0.93 12.63
CA ALA A 46 -3.55 0.60 11.22
C ALA A 46 -2.24 0.73 10.41
N LEU A 47 -1.50 1.82 10.57
CA LEU A 47 -0.20 2.02 9.92
C LEU A 47 0.81 0.93 10.32
N SER A 48 0.87 0.53 11.58
CA SER A 48 1.78 -0.52 12.04
C SER A 48 1.43 -1.91 11.51
N LEU A 49 0.17 -2.16 11.15
CA LEU A 49 -0.28 -3.41 10.54
C LEU A 49 -0.03 -3.47 9.02
N LEU A 50 0.28 -2.34 8.38
CA LEU A 50 0.40 -2.28 6.92
C LEU A 50 1.46 -3.24 6.35
N PRO A 51 2.68 -3.38 6.90
CA PRO A 51 3.64 -4.38 6.41
C PRO A 51 3.12 -5.81 6.52
N SER A 52 2.36 -6.14 7.58
CA SER A 52 1.72 -7.45 7.75
C SER A 52 0.61 -7.68 6.73
N ALA A 53 -0.20 -6.67 6.44
CA ALA A 53 -1.22 -6.71 5.40
C ALA A 53 -0.61 -6.89 4.00
N THR A 54 0.46 -6.18 3.72
CA THR A 54 1.24 -6.33 2.47
C THR A 54 1.78 -7.75 2.35
N LEU A 55 2.37 -8.30 3.42
CA LEU A 55 2.85 -9.68 3.44
C LEU A 55 1.72 -10.67 3.14
N ALA A 56 0.55 -10.51 3.74
CA ALA A 56 -0.60 -11.40 3.52
C ALA A 56 -0.98 -11.44 2.03
N MET A 57 -1.03 -10.28 1.37
CA MET A 57 -1.32 -10.20 -0.06
C MET A 57 -0.18 -10.77 -0.94
N MET A 58 1.09 -10.61 -0.53
CA MET A 58 2.23 -11.23 -1.22
C MET A 58 2.15 -12.77 -1.15
N VAL A 59 1.84 -13.32 0.02
CA VAL A 59 1.67 -14.78 0.21
C VAL A 59 0.45 -15.29 -0.56
N ALA A 60 -0.67 -14.56 -0.53
CA ALA A 60 -1.86 -14.91 -1.30
C ALA A 60 -1.58 -14.95 -2.81
N ALA A 61 -0.84 -13.99 -3.34
CA ALA A 61 -0.41 -13.98 -4.74
C ALA A 61 0.54 -15.16 -5.06
N ALA A 62 1.44 -15.51 -4.13
CA ALA A 62 2.33 -16.66 -4.28
C ALA A 62 1.55 -17.99 -4.32
N GLU A 63 0.54 -18.17 -3.44
CA GLU A 63 -0.36 -19.33 -3.46
C GLU A 63 -1.12 -19.42 -4.79
N ALA A 64 -1.76 -18.32 -5.22
CA ALA A 64 -2.50 -18.26 -6.47
C ALA A 64 -1.60 -18.55 -7.68
N SER A 65 -0.34 -18.10 -7.68
CA SER A 65 0.62 -18.37 -8.76
C SER A 65 0.96 -19.86 -8.89
N GLN A 66 0.84 -20.63 -7.80
CA GLN A 66 1.06 -22.07 -7.74
C GLN A 66 -0.24 -22.87 -7.94
N GLY A 67 -1.35 -22.21 -8.29
CA GLY A 67 -2.64 -22.86 -8.49
C GLY A 67 -3.38 -23.22 -7.19
N ARG A 68 -2.87 -22.81 -6.02
CA ARG A 68 -3.55 -23.01 -4.74
C ARG A 68 -4.52 -21.87 -4.46
N THR A 69 -5.67 -22.18 -3.88
CA THR A 69 -6.66 -21.16 -3.52
C THR A 69 -6.26 -20.45 -2.22
N PRO A 70 -5.99 -19.14 -2.25
CA PRO A 70 -5.68 -18.38 -1.05
C PRO A 70 -6.88 -18.39 -0.07
N THR A 71 -6.61 -18.62 1.21
CA THR A 71 -7.62 -18.68 2.26
C THR A 71 -7.52 -17.48 3.20
N PRO A 72 -8.61 -17.10 3.90
CA PRO A 72 -8.58 -16.03 4.91
C PRO A 72 -7.55 -16.19 6.02
N ALA A 73 -7.12 -17.43 6.30
CA ALA A 73 -6.06 -17.70 7.27
C ALA A 73 -4.71 -17.01 6.93
N LEU A 74 -4.50 -16.68 5.65
CA LEU A 74 -3.30 -15.95 5.21
C LEU A 74 -3.23 -14.52 5.74
N LEU A 75 -4.34 -13.90 6.13
CA LEU A 75 -4.34 -12.59 6.78
C LEU A 75 -3.57 -12.61 8.12
N LEU A 76 -3.48 -13.78 8.73
CA LEU A 76 -2.76 -13.98 9.98
C LEU A 76 -1.35 -14.54 9.79
N VAL A 77 -0.85 -14.63 8.55
CA VAL A 77 0.45 -15.27 8.26
C VAL A 77 1.60 -14.61 9.03
N ALA A 78 1.62 -13.29 9.14
CA ALA A 78 2.63 -12.56 9.89
C ALA A 78 2.68 -12.93 11.38
N PHE A 79 1.56 -13.36 11.95
CA PHE A 79 1.40 -13.67 13.38
C PHE A 79 1.60 -15.17 13.70
N ARG A 80 1.66 -16.03 12.68
CA ARG A 80 1.76 -17.51 12.85
C ARG A 80 3.12 -18.09 12.52
N THR A 81 4.10 -17.27 12.16
CA THR A 81 5.43 -17.73 11.66
C THR A 81 6.50 -17.88 12.75
N GLY A 82 6.10 -17.88 14.01
CA GLY A 82 7.00 -17.99 15.15
C GLY A 82 7.43 -16.64 15.73
N ARG A 83 7.87 -16.67 16.99
CA ARG A 83 8.14 -15.47 17.80
C ARG A 83 9.14 -14.50 17.15
N GLN A 84 10.22 -15.03 16.59
CA GLN A 84 11.27 -14.20 15.97
C GLN A 84 10.77 -13.43 14.76
N ARG A 85 10.04 -14.08 13.86
CA ARG A 85 9.45 -13.43 12.67
C ARG A 85 8.34 -12.48 13.04
N LEU A 86 7.52 -12.83 14.03
CA LEU A 86 6.52 -11.93 14.57
C LEU A 86 7.15 -10.63 15.10
N GLN A 87 8.19 -10.74 15.93
CA GLN A 87 8.90 -9.57 16.44
C GLN A 87 9.49 -8.72 15.32
N ALA A 88 10.11 -9.35 14.32
CA ALA A 88 10.66 -8.65 13.16
C ALA A 88 9.57 -7.93 12.37
N MET A 89 8.40 -8.54 12.17
CA MET A 89 7.28 -7.94 11.47
C MET A 89 6.66 -6.78 12.26
N MET A 90 6.53 -6.92 13.58
CA MET A 90 6.07 -5.83 14.45
C MET A 90 7.07 -4.65 14.44
N THR A 91 8.37 -4.93 14.41
CA THR A 91 9.41 -3.88 14.26
C THR A 91 9.27 -3.15 12.92
N LEU A 92 9.04 -3.87 11.81
CA LEU A 92 8.74 -3.24 10.52
C LEU A 92 7.48 -2.38 10.60
N GLY A 93 6.43 -2.87 11.24
CA GLY A 93 5.20 -2.12 11.46
C GLY A 93 5.42 -0.82 12.24
N ALA A 94 6.18 -0.89 13.33
CA ALA A 94 6.55 0.29 14.12
C ALA A 94 7.36 1.29 13.28
N PHE A 95 8.35 0.84 12.52
CA PHE A 95 9.13 1.70 11.64
C PHE A 95 8.28 2.35 10.55
N TYR A 96 7.33 1.59 9.97
CA TYR A 96 6.42 2.16 8.97
C TYR A 96 5.53 3.25 9.57
N ALA A 97 4.90 2.98 10.72
CA ALA A 97 4.05 3.94 11.40
C ALA A 97 4.83 5.21 11.78
N LEU A 98 6.03 5.06 12.36
CA LEU A 98 6.88 6.20 12.72
C LEU A 98 7.31 6.99 11.47
N GLY A 99 7.72 6.32 10.40
CA GLY A 99 8.12 6.98 9.16
C GLY A 99 6.97 7.74 8.51
N PHE A 100 5.78 7.13 8.47
CA PHE A 100 4.60 7.78 7.93
C PHE A 100 4.15 8.98 8.78
N LEU A 101 4.11 8.83 10.10
CA LEU A 101 3.78 9.94 11.01
C LEU A 101 4.81 11.06 10.94
N ALA A 102 6.09 10.74 10.73
CA ALA A 102 7.12 11.74 10.49
C ALA A 102 6.88 12.52 9.19
N VAL A 103 6.47 11.85 8.10
CA VAL A 103 6.06 12.52 6.85
C VAL A 103 4.90 13.48 7.10
N MET A 104 3.88 13.05 7.85
CA MET A 104 2.75 13.91 8.21
C MET A 104 3.15 15.09 9.11
N ALA A 105 4.05 14.86 10.07
CA ALA A 105 4.56 15.92 10.93
C ALA A 105 5.37 16.95 10.15
N LEU A 106 6.19 16.53 9.19
CA LEU A 106 6.94 17.45 8.32
C LEU A 106 6.01 18.26 7.41
N SER A 107 4.96 17.65 6.86
CA SER A 107 3.97 18.38 6.07
C SER A 107 3.22 19.43 6.91
N ALA A 108 2.96 19.10 8.18
CA ALA A 108 2.30 20.01 9.12
C ALA A 108 3.08 21.31 9.42
N LEU A 109 4.38 21.33 9.16
CA LEU A 109 5.19 22.55 9.26
C LEU A 109 4.83 23.58 8.17
N ILE A 110 4.23 23.14 7.06
CA ILE A 110 3.84 24.01 5.94
C ILE A 110 2.43 24.54 6.14
N ASP A 111 1.46 23.68 6.47
CA ASP A 111 0.03 24.01 6.47
C ASP A 111 -0.62 24.00 7.87
N GLY A 112 0.17 23.95 8.92
CA GLY A 112 -0.34 23.85 10.29
C GLY A 112 -1.08 22.52 10.57
N GLY A 113 -0.79 21.47 9.80
CA GLY A 113 -1.35 20.13 9.95
C GLY A 113 -2.73 19.95 9.31
N GLN A 114 -3.15 20.83 8.41
CA GLN A 114 -4.44 20.73 7.75
C GLN A 114 -4.51 19.48 6.85
N PHE A 115 -3.46 19.21 6.06
CA PHE A 115 -3.36 18.00 5.26
C PHE A 115 -3.43 16.74 6.11
N ALA A 116 -2.68 16.69 7.22
CA ALA A 116 -2.70 15.55 8.13
C ALA A 116 -4.09 15.31 8.76
N ARG A 117 -4.81 16.38 9.13
CA ARG A 117 -6.19 16.28 9.66
C ARG A 117 -7.18 15.75 8.62
N VAL A 118 -7.07 16.17 7.37
CA VAL A 118 -7.91 15.64 6.27
C VAL A 118 -7.57 14.17 6.01
N TYR A 119 -6.29 13.83 5.93
CA TYR A 119 -5.85 12.50 5.52
C TYR A 119 -6.00 11.44 6.62
N LEU A 120 -5.62 11.76 7.87
CA LEU A 120 -5.66 10.82 9.00
C LEU A 120 -6.86 11.01 9.92
N GLY A 121 -7.33 12.24 10.06
CA GLY A 121 -8.37 12.61 11.02
C GLY A 121 -9.78 12.62 10.42
N GLY A 122 -9.94 12.40 9.12
CA GLY A 122 -11.24 12.40 8.46
C GLY A 122 -11.90 13.79 8.41
N ALA A 123 -11.14 14.87 8.56
CA ALA A 123 -11.67 16.22 8.36
C ALA A 123 -12.16 16.38 6.91
N PRO A 124 -13.27 17.11 6.67
CA PRO A 124 -13.81 17.26 5.33
C PRO A 124 -12.84 18.03 4.42
N LEU A 125 -12.62 17.52 3.21
CA LEU A 125 -11.90 18.23 2.18
C LEU A 125 -12.87 19.19 1.46
N THR A 126 -12.90 20.44 1.89
CA THR A 126 -13.67 21.47 1.21
C THR A 126 -12.91 22.02 0.00
N ARG A 127 -13.61 22.68 -0.93
CA ARG A 127 -12.97 23.30 -2.09
C ARG A 127 -11.95 24.36 -1.68
N GLU A 128 -12.28 25.17 -0.70
CA GLU A 128 -11.40 26.19 -0.14
C GLU A 128 -10.09 25.61 0.39
N VAL A 129 -10.17 24.51 1.14
CA VAL A 129 -8.99 23.78 1.66
C VAL A 129 -8.18 23.19 0.51
N ALA A 130 -8.82 22.56 -0.47
CA ALA A 130 -8.14 21.95 -1.60
C ALA A 130 -7.41 22.94 -2.51
N GLU A 131 -7.93 24.16 -2.61
CA GLU A 131 -7.36 25.26 -3.43
C GLU A 131 -6.31 26.08 -2.65
N ALA A 132 -6.17 25.90 -1.33
CA ALA A 132 -5.19 26.61 -0.52
C ALA A 132 -3.75 26.18 -0.89
N GLY A 133 -2.88 27.16 -1.16
CA GLY A 133 -1.52 26.91 -1.65
C GLY A 133 -0.62 26.17 -0.65
N ASP A 134 -0.78 26.44 0.64
CA ASP A 134 -0.06 25.74 1.73
C ASP A 134 -0.53 24.28 1.87
N PHE A 135 -1.83 23.99 1.75
CA PHE A 135 -2.36 22.65 1.71
C PHE A 135 -1.80 21.85 0.53
N GLN A 136 -1.77 22.46 -0.67
CA GLN A 136 -1.19 21.80 -1.85
C GLN A 136 0.31 21.57 -1.68
N ALA A 137 1.05 22.52 -1.12
CA ALA A 137 2.49 22.36 -0.85
C ALA A 137 2.75 21.23 0.16
N ALA A 138 1.96 21.15 1.24
CA ALA A 138 2.04 20.07 2.22
C ALA A 138 1.71 18.70 1.60
N MET A 139 0.70 18.64 0.74
CA MET A 139 0.34 17.43 -0.02
C MET A 139 1.49 16.96 -0.92
N TRP A 140 2.08 17.87 -1.71
CA TRP A 140 3.20 17.53 -2.60
C TRP A 140 4.45 17.12 -1.83
N LEU A 141 4.78 17.80 -0.72
CA LEU A 141 5.87 17.39 0.16
C LEU A 141 5.64 15.99 0.71
N SER A 142 4.43 15.71 1.21
CA SER A 142 4.06 14.39 1.73
C SER A 142 4.22 13.31 0.66
N LEU A 143 3.73 13.56 -0.55
CA LEU A 143 3.87 12.63 -1.67
C LEU A 143 5.35 12.36 -2.00
N PHE A 144 6.17 13.42 -2.06
CA PHE A 144 7.60 13.31 -2.33
C PHE A 144 8.34 12.49 -1.27
N LEU A 145 8.05 12.73 0.02
CA LEU A 145 8.66 12.00 1.14
C LEU A 145 8.12 10.56 1.26
N TYR A 146 6.86 10.33 0.84
CA TYR A 146 6.26 9.00 0.84
C TYR A 146 6.92 8.05 -0.17
N VAL A 147 7.43 8.56 -1.29
CA VAL A 147 8.09 7.71 -2.30
C VAL A 147 9.27 6.93 -1.70
N PRO A 148 10.31 7.53 -1.09
CA PRO A 148 11.39 6.77 -0.49
C PRO A 148 10.92 5.89 0.66
N LEU A 149 9.94 6.33 1.46
CA LEU A 149 9.34 5.50 2.49
C LEU A 149 8.72 4.24 1.89
N SER A 150 7.94 4.34 0.82
CA SER A 150 7.32 3.20 0.15
C SER A 150 8.36 2.22 -0.41
N LEU A 151 9.46 2.73 -0.99
CA LEU A 151 10.54 1.90 -1.52
C LEU A 151 11.29 1.11 -0.43
N LEU A 152 11.45 1.69 0.77
CA LEU A 152 12.01 0.98 1.93
C LEU A 152 11.18 -0.26 2.31
N PHE A 153 9.85 -0.16 2.22
CA PHE A 153 8.94 -1.22 2.64
C PHE A 153 8.45 -2.11 1.50
N TRP A 154 8.80 -1.83 0.25
CA TRP A 154 8.29 -2.56 -0.91
C TRP A 154 8.58 -4.07 -0.86
N HIS A 155 9.80 -4.45 -0.54
CA HIS A 155 10.23 -5.85 -0.45
C HIS A 155 10.46 -6.32 0.99
N ALA A 156 10.56 -5.41 1.95
CA ALA A 156 10.96 -5.72 3.32
C ALA A 156 10.11 -6.79 4.00
N PRO A 157 8.76 -6.79 3.92
CA PRO A 157 7.94 -7.84 4.52
C PRO A 157 8.26 -9.23 3.98
N GLY A 158 8.44 -9.36 2.66
CA GLY A 158 8.84 -10.61 2.01
C GLY A 158 10.24 -11.07 2.41
N LEU A 159 11.21 -10.16 2.51
CA LEU A 159 12.58 -10.48 2.93
C LEU A 159 12.62 -11.02 4.36
N VAL A 160 11.83 -10.44 5.26
CA VAL A 160 11.70 -10.94 6.64
C VAL A 160 11.02 -12.31 6.64
N HIS A 161 9.94 -12.48 5.90
CA HIS A 161 9.14 -13.69 5.93
C HIS A 161 9.84 -14.90 5.30
N TRP A 162 10.34 -14.77 4.06
CA TRP A 162 10.91 -15.88 3.30
C TRP A 162 12.40 -16.10 3.55
N HIS A 163 13.14 -15.05 3.87
CA HIS A 163 14.60 -15.09 3.99
C HIS A 163 15.10 -14.84 5.41
N ASN A 164 14.20 -14.63 6.38
CA ASN A 164 14.54 -14.36 7.79
C ASN A 164 15.56 -13.22 7.97
N VAL A 165 15.49 -12.20 7.11
CA VAL A 165 16.35 -11.02 7.15
C VAL A 165 15.91 -10.13 8.31
N ALA A 166 16.88 -9.60 9.09
CA ALA A 166 16.59 -8.66 10.16
C ALA A 166 15.92 -7.37 9.61
N PRO A 167 14.98 -6.73 10.34
CA PRO A 167 14.16 -5.63 9.83
C PRO A 167 14.95 -4.50 9.18
N VAL A 168 15.98 -3.97 9.85
CA VAL A 168 16.81 -2.88 9.32
C VAL A 168 17.52 -3.28 8.03
N LYS A 169 18.05 -4.50 7.98
CA LYS A 169 18.68 -5.03 6.76
C LYS A 169 17.66 -5.23 5.64
N ALA A 170 16.44 -5.66 5.97
CA ALA A 170 15.36 -5.84 5.00
C ALA A 170 14.95 -4.50 4.37
N LEU A 171 14.86 -3.42 5.14
CA LEU A 171 14.61 -2.07 4.63
C LEU A 171 15.73 -1.62 3.69
N PHE A 172 16.99 -1.80 4.09
CA PHE A 172 18.14 -1.45 3.26
C PHE A 172 18.14 -2.25 1.94
N PHE A 173 17.95 -3.56 1.99
CA PHE A 173 17.92 -4.37 0.77
C PHE A 173 16.73 -4.03 -0.13
N SER A 174 15.59 -3.66 0.46
CA SER A 174 14.41 -3.23 -0.29
C SER A 174 14.70 -1.99 -1.12
N ILE A 175 15.23 -0.92 -0.51
CA ILE A 175 15.52 0.31 -1.25
C ILE A 175 16.62 0.11 -2.29
N VAL A 176 17.67 -0.66 -1.97
CA VAL A 176 18.73 -0.98 -2.93
C VAL A 176 18.19 -1.77 -4.12
N ALA A 177 17.31 -2.75 -3.89
CA ALA A 177 16.68 -3.52 -4.95
C ALA A 177 15.83 -2.62 -5.87
N CYS A 178 15.03 -1.73 -5.28
CA CYS A 178 14.22 -0.77 -6.03
C CYS A 178 15.10 0.19 -6.85
N TRP A 179 16.16 0.73 -6.24
CA TRP A 179 17.08 1.65 -6.91
C TRP A 179 17.80 1.00 -8.08
N ARG A 180 18.33 -0.19 -7.89
CA ARG A 180 19.02 -0.94 -8.97
C ARG A 180 18.10 -1.33 -10.12
N ASN A 181 16.80 -1.38 -9.89
CA ASN A 181 15.77 -1.70 -10.89
C ASN A 181 14.85 -0.51 -11.18
N PHE A 182 15.31 0.72 -10.94
CA PHE A 182 14.48 1.93 -11.05
C PHE A 182 13.75 2.03 -12.40
N GLY A 183 14.44 1.73 -13.52
CA GLY A 183 13.81 1.73 -14.83
C GLY A 183 12.66 0.74 -14.97
N ALA A 184 12.80 -0.47 -14.40
CA ALA A 184 11.71 -1.46 -14.38
C ALA A 184 10.55 -1.01 -13.50
N PHE A 185 10.83 -0.38 -12.34
CA PHE A 185 9.81 0.20 -11.47
C PHE A 185 9.07 1.37 -12.12
N ALA A 186 9.79 2.24 -12.83
CA ALA A 186 9.18 3.34 -13.59
C ALA A 186 8.22 2.81 -14.67
N VAL A 187 8.65 1.83 -15.46
CA VAL A 187 7.79 1.17 -16.47
C VAL A 187 6.59 0.49 -15.81
N TYR A 188 6.80 -0.19 -14.69
CA TYR A 188 5.72 -0.81 -13.91
C TYR A 188 4.68 0.22 -13.44
N GLY A 189 5.12 1.32 -12.84
CA GLY A 189 4.24 2.41 -12.38
C GLY A 189 3.47 3.06 -13.53
N LEU A 190 4.16 3.41 -14.63
CA LEU A 190 3.53 3.99 -15.82
C LEU A 190 2.54 3.02 -16.48
N SER A 191 2.84 1.72 -16.49
CA SER A 191 1.92 0.71 -17.04
C SER A 191 0.64 0.61 -16.20
N TRP A 192 0.74 0.61 -14.87
CA TRP A 192 -0.44 0.64 -14.00
C TRP A 192 -1.22 1.94 -14.13
N MET A 193 -0.55 3.08 -14.24
CA MET A 193 -1.22 4.35 -14.51
C MET A 193 -2.02 4.27 -15.82
N GLY A 194 -1.44 3.71 -16.88
CA GLY A 194 -2.16 3.47 -18.15
C GLY A 194 -3.38 2.56 -17.99
N VAL A 195 -3.27 1.47 -17.19
CA VAL A 195 -4.38 0.57 -16.91
C VAL A 195 -5.51 1.29 -16.17
N PHE A 196 -5.19 2.06 -15.12
CA PHE A 196 -6.20 2.80 -14.36
C PHE A 196 -6.87 3.90 -15.17
N LEU A 197 -6.11 4.66 -15.96
CA LEU A 197 -6.66 5.68 -16.85
C LEU A 197 -7.57 5.05 -17.92
N GLY A 198 -7.14 3.95 -18.54
CA GLY A 198 -7.94 3.23 -19.51
C GLY A 198 -9.24 2.67 -18.92
N ALA A 199 -9.16 2.07 -17.73
CA ALA A 199 -10.34 1.58 -17.01
C ALA A 199 -11.30 2.72 -16.62
N GLY A 200 -10.75 3.86 -16.15
CA GLY A 200 -11.54 5.05 -15.81
C GLY A 200 -12.27 5.63 -17.03
N LEU A 201 -11.58 5.72 -18.16
CA LEU A 201 -12.19 6.18 -19.42
C LEU A 201 -13.29 5.21 -19.90
N ALA A 202 -13.03 3.90 -19.86
CA ALA A 202 -14.00 2.89 -20.25
C ALA A 202 -15.26 2.96 -19.36
N MET A 203 -15.07 3.11 -18.05
CA MET A 203 -16.19 3.26 -17.10
C MET A 203 -16.97 4.57 -17.35
N SER A 204 -16.29 5.68 -17.60
CA SER A 204 -16.91 6.95 -17.92
C SER A 204 -17.75 6.86 -19.19
N LEU A 205 -17.24 6.24 -20.25
CA LEU A 205 -17.98 6.02 -21.48
C LEU A 205 -19.20 5.12 -21.26
N LEU A 206 -19.06 4.04 -20.48
CA LEU A 206 -20.16 3.15 -20.15
C LEU A 206 -21.28 3.90 -19.41
N VAL A 207 -20.94 4.68 -18.38
CA VAL A 207 -21.92 5.48 -17.63
C VAL A 207 -22.62 6.49 -18.53
N THR A 208 -21.87 7.16 -19.42
CA THR A 208 -22.45 8.13 -20.36
C THR A 208 -23.41 7.44 -21.33
N LEU A 209 -23.02 6.28 -21.88
CA LEU A 209 -23.90 5.53 -22.79
C LEU A 209 -25.19 5.07 -22.08
N LEU A 210 -25.08 4.56 -20.86
CA LEU A 210 -26.25 4.15 -20.07
C LEU A 210 -27.16 5.34 -19.74
N ALA A 211 -26.61 6.52 -19.49
CA ALA A 211 -27.39 7.74 -19.23
C ALA A 211 -28.11 8.28 -20.48
N VAL A 212 -27.64 7.96 -21.69
CA VAL A 212 -28.29 8.35 -22.95
C VAL A 212 -29.39 7.36 -23.36
N VAL A 213 -29.30 6.09 -22.95
CA VAL A 213 -30.24 5.02 -23.34
C VAL A 213 -31.38 4.85 -22.31
N GLY A 214 -31.17 5.26 -21.04
CA GLY A 214 -32.17 5.21 -19.96
C GLY A 214 -32.82 6.53 -19.71
#